data_72adc1d90f33b360cca5b6532c33c138
#
_entry.id   72adc1d90f33b360cca5b6532c33c138
#
_cell.length_a   1.000
_cell.length_b   1.000
_cell.length_c   1.000
_cell.angle_alpha   90.00
_cell.angle_beta   90.00
_cell.angle_gamma   90.00
#
_symmetry.space_group_name_H-M   'P 1'
#
loop_
_entity.id
_entity.type
_entity.pdbx_description
1 polymer ?
#
loop_
_entity_poly.entity_id
_entity_poly.type
_entity_poly.pdbx_seq_one_letter_code
_entity_poly.pdbx_strand_id
1 'polypeptide(L)'
;MAHAGDFKPYYVWSFSKPSPAKYRAKIGARLPVLGRPAFGSDLNLPSALPDHPMNPPRTYIPSGTFWSSVEFSGEEKLLGLDTTGVTMRYDPAHEFSSMDMSARKVIRLTEALKLSVRDAYTFHSRSLASGRFDAQEVGWNTTKSLELSTTRTRTRFAAAMNTSKHADNWRARFSVEQPLGKAIRLSAAVTGLETQDPTSRFQARFSRRW
;
A
#
# COMPACT_ATOMS: atom_id res chain seq x y z
N MET A 1 1.24 3.58 -39.14
CA MET A 1 0.60 2.28 -38.86
C MET A 1 1.33 1.69 -37.66
N ALA A 2 0.70 1.71 -36.47
CA ALA A 2 1.26 1.10 -35.29
C ALA A 2 1.14 -0.42 -35.45
N HIS A 3 2.27 -1.14 -35.39
CA HIS A 3 2.27 -2.59 -35.34
C HIS A 3 1.52 -3.01 -34.06
N ALA A 4 0.45 -3.76 -34.21
CA ALA A 4 -0.16 -4.51 -33.12
C ALA A 4 0.85 -5.60 -32.71
N GLY A 5 1.79 -5.20 -31.84
CA GLY A 5 2.70 -6.15 -31.20
C GLY A 5 1.86 -7.12 -30.36
N ASP A 6 2.27 -8.38 -30.32
CA ASP A 6 1.65 -9.44 -29.53
C ASP A 6 1.54 -9.01 -28.05
N PHE A 7 0.42 -8.40 -27.68
CA PHE A 7 0.11 -8.01 -26.31
C PHE A 7 -0.20 -9.26 -25.50
N LYS A 8 0.83 -9.85 -24.88
CA LYS A 8 0.63 -10.94 -23.93
C LYS A 8 0.37 -10.37 -22.55
N PRO A 9 -0.85 -10.46 -22.02
CA PRO A 9 -1.13 -10.02 -20.66
C PRO A 9 -0.35 -10.88 -19.67
N TYR A 10 0.24 -10.24 -18.65
CA TYR A 10 0.83 -10.96 -17.54
C TYR A 10 -0.24 -11.25 -16.51
N TYR A 11 -0.45 -12.51 -16.20
CA TYR A 11 -1.36 -12.90 -15.14
C TYR A 11 -0.74 -12.66 -13.78
N VAL A 12 -1.53 -12.06 -12.89
CA VAL A 12 -1.19 -11.88 -11.48
C VAL A 12 -2.02 -12.89 -10.71
N TRP A 13 -1.35 -13.84 -10.07
CA TRP A 13 -2.05 -14.76 -9.19
C TRP A 13 -1.20 -15.07 -7.96
N SER A 14 -1.84 -15.24 -6.84
CA SER A 14 -1.21 -15.75 -5.63
C SER A 14 -2.26 -16.47 -4.80
N PHE A 15 -1.82 -17.49 -4.09
CA PHE A 15 -2.65 -18.23 -3.17
C PHE A 15 -1.93 -18.33 -1.84
N SER A 16 -2.63 -18.05 -0.74
CA SER A 16 -2.07 -18.10 0.60
C SER A 16 -3.12 -18.58 1.59
N LYS A 17 -2.64 -19.17 2.68
CA LYS A 17 -3.46 -19.61 3.80
C LYS A 17 -3.09 -18.79 5.04
N PRO A 18 -3.66 -17.58 5.21
CA PRO A 18 -3.31 -16.70 6.32
C PRO A 18 -3.73 -17.24 7.68
N SER A 19 -4.70 -18.16 7.73
CA SER A 19 -5.13 -18.86 8.96
C SER A 19 -5.69 -20.24 8.61
N PRO A 20 -5.84 -21.15 9.59
CA PRO A 20 -6.45 -22.46 9.36
C PRO A 20 -7.84 -22.42 8.74
N ALA A 21 -8.61 -21.38 9.02
CA ALA A 21 -9.99 -21.21 8.58
C ALA A 21 -10.17 -20.37 7.31
N LYS A 22 -9.10 -19.82 6.71
CA LYS A 22 -9.20 -18.88 5.58
C LYS A 22 -8.13 -19.14 4.54
N TYR A 23 -8.54 -19.13 3.29
CA TYR A 23 -7.66 -18.99 2.13
C TYR A 23 -7.83 -17.62 1.50
N ARG A 24 -6.76 -17.11 0.92
CA ARG A 24 -6.80 -15.89 0.12
C ARG A 24 -6.26 -16.20 -1.26
N ALA A 25 -7.03 -15.92 -2.28
CA ALA A 25 -6.62 -15.99 -3.67
C ALA A 25 -6.61 -14.58 -4.27
N LYS A 26 -5.53 -14.21 -4.94
CA LYS A 26 -5.45 -12.99 -5.73
C LYS A 26 -5.35 -13.40 -7.19
N ILE A 27 -6.25 -12.90 -8.01
CA ILE A 27 -6.33 -13.20 -9.44
C ILE A 27 -6.44 -11.88 -10.19
N GLY A 28 -5.69 -11.73 -11.28
CA GLY A 28 -5.76 -10.51 -12.08
C GLY A 28 -4.91 -10.60 -13.33
N ALA A 29 -4.90 -9.53 -14.08
CA ALA A 29 -4.08 -9.37 -15.27
C ALA A 29 -3.40 -8.00 -15.27
N ARG A 30 -2.22 -7.94 -15.84
CA ARG A 30 -1.47 -6.71 -16.13
C ARG A 30 -1.28 -6.60 -17.63
N LEU A 31 -1.61 -5.45 -18.18
CA LEU A 31 -1.44 -5.18 -19.61
C LEU A 31 -0.08 -4.54 -19.85
N PRO A 32 0.67 -4.98 -20.87
CA PRO A 32 1.98 -4.44 -21.22
C PRO A 32 1.84 -3.19 -22.10
N VAL A 33 1.05 -2.22 -21.65
CA VAL A 33 0.83 -0.94 -22.34
C VAL A 33 1.27 0.21 -21.45
N LEU A 34 1.28 1.43 -21.98
CA LEU A 34 1.62 2.64 -21.25
C LEU A 34 0.86 2.71 -19.90
N GLY A 35 1.60 2.99 -18.81
CA GLY A 35 1.04 3.02 -17.46
C GLY A 35 0.77 1.66 -16.86
N ARG A 36 1.14 0.57 -17.51
CA ARG A 36 1.04 -0.81 -17.00
C ARG A 36 -0.23 -1.10 -16.22
N PRO A 37 -1.42 -0.84 -16.80
CA PRO A 37 -2.67 -1.05 -16.09
C PRO A 37 -2.82 -2.51 -15.67
N ALA A 38 -3.28 -2.70 -14.44
CA ALA A 38 -3.57 -4.01 -13.91
C ALA A 38 -4.93 -3.98 -13.21
N PHE A 39 -5.62 -5.10 -13.23
CA PHE A 39 -6.92 -5.26 -12.58
C PHE A 39 -7.12 -6.70 -12.12
N GLY A 40 -7.97 -6.89 -11.14
CA GLY A 40 -8.23 -8.21 -10.61
C GLY A 40 -9.13 -8.23 -9.40
N SER A 41 -9.11 -9.35 -8.70
CA SER A 41 -9.85 -9.57 -7.49
C SER A 41 -9.00 -10.27 -6.42
N ASP A 42 -9.17 -9.86 -5.18
CA ASP A 42 -8.68 -10.54 -3.99
C ASP A 42 -9.86 -11.28 -3.36
N LEU A 43 -9.87 -12.60 -3.42
CA LEU A 43 -10.93 -13.45 -2.92
C LEU A 43 -10.56 -14.02 -1.56
N ASN A 44 -11.47 -13.90 -0.61
CA ASN A 44 -11.37 -14.61 0.66
C ASN A 44 -12.26 -15.86 0.57
N LEU A 45 -11.64 -17.02 0.65
CA LEU A 45 -12.31 -18.30 0.56
C LEU A 45 -12.29 -18.96 1.96
N PRO A 46 -13.40 -19.51 2.44
CA PRO A 46 -13.39 -20.27 3.68
C PRO A 46 -12.55 -21.53 3.51
N SER A 47 -11.85 -21.94 4.53
CA SER A 47 -11.43 -23.33 4.63
C SER A 47 -12.69 -24.15 4.93
N ALA A 48 -12.95 -25.21 4.16
CA ALA A 48 -13.96 -26.17 4.53
C ALA A 48 -13.57 -26.77 5.90
N LEU A 49 -14.15 -26.25 6.99
CA LEU A 49 -14.11 -26.91 8.26
C LEU A 49 -15.06 -28.10 8.14
N PRO A 50 -14.71 -29.29 8.65
CA PRO A 50 -15.63 -30.40 8.72
C PRO A 50 -16.90 -29.91 9.43
N ASP A 51 -18.03 -30.02 8.75
CA ASP A 51 -19.32 -29.67 9.30
C ASP A 51 -19.54 -30.43 10.57
N HIS A 52 -19.67 -29.74 11.68
CA HIS A 52 -20.16 -30.33 12.90
C HIS A 52 -21.62 -30.67 12.64
N PRO A 53 -22.07 -31.92 12.78
CA PRO A 53 -23.41 -32.37 12.37
C PRO A 53 -24.58 -31.63 13.05
N MET A 54 -24.29 -30.78 13.99
CA MET A 54 -25.28 -29.95 14.73
C MET A 54 -25.38 -28.50 14.25
N ASN A 55 -24.53 -28.04 13.31
CA ASN A 55 -24.63 -26.68 12.78
C ASN A 55 -25.20 -26.70 11.37
N PRO A 56 -26.27 -25.96 11.09
CA PRO A 56 -26.74 -25.80 9.72
C PRO A 56 -25.62 -25.18 8.89
N PRO A 57 -25.49 -25.57 7.61
CA PRO A 57 -24.46 -25.00 6.73
C PRO A 57 -24.66 -23.48 6.71
N ARG A 58 -23.71 -22.76 7.29
CA ARG A 58 -23.68 -21.28 7.17
C ARG A 58 -23.47 -20.98 5.70
N THR A 59 -24.47 -20.37 5.07
CA THR A 59 -24.32 -19.85 3.72
C THR A 59 -23.21 -18.83 3.74
N TYR A 60 -22.01 -19.29 3.39
CA TYR A 60 -20.84 -18.41 3.32
C TYR A 60 -20.90 -17.65 2.00
N ILE A 61 -21.04 -16.35 2.07
CA ILE A 61 -20.89 -15.48 0.91
C ILE A 61 -19.39 -15.20 0.76
N PRO A 62 -18.76 -15.69 -0.31
CA PRO A 62 -17.37 -15.35 -0.58
C PRO A 62 -17.22 -13.83 -0.60
N SER A 63 -16.38 -13.29 0.26
CA SER A 63 -16.04 -11.86 0.18
C SER A 63 -14.87 -11.67 -0.76
N GLY A 64 -14.95 -10.66 -1.58
CA GLY A 64 -13.90 -10.33 -2.53
C GLY A 64 -13.79 -8.84 -2.73
N THR A 65 -12.56 -8.38 -2.95
CA THR A 65 -12.28 -6.99 -3.28
C THR A 65 -11.81 -6.93 -4.72
N PHE A 66 -12.48 -6.16 -5.54
CA PHE A 66 -12.00 -5.81 -6.87
C PHE A 66 -10.96 -4.70 -6.78
N TRP A 67 -9.93 -4.78 -7.61
CA TRP A 67 -8.90 -3.76 -7.66
C TRP A 67 -8.51 -3.46 -9.11
N SER A 68 -8.12 -2.22 -9.34
CA SER A 68 -7.46 -1.77 -10.56
C SER A 68 -6.32 -0.84 -10.21
N SER A 69 -5.26 -0.85 -10.99
CA SER A 69 -4.12 0.03 -10.79
C SER A 69 -3.50 0.46 -12.11
N VAL A 70 -2.95 1.67 -12.11
CA VAL A 70 -2.11 2.19 -13.19
C VAL A 70 -0.84 2.71 -12.55
N GLU A 71 0.32 2.34 -13.11
CA GLU A 71 1.62 2.76 -12.59
C GLU A 71 2.52 3.23 -13.74
N PHE A 72 2.99 4.45 -13.67
CA PHE A 72 4.00 5.02 -14.57
C PHE A 72 5.34 5.01 -13.86
N SER A 73 6.34 4.36 -14.46
CA SER A 73 7.69 4.26 -13.89
C SER A 73 8.73 4.01 -14.98
N GLY A 74 10.02 4.20 -14.65
CA GLY A 74 11.11 3.97 -15.59
C GLY A 74 11.15 5.00 -16.72
N GLU A 75 11.03 4.56 -17.97
CA GLU A 75 11.03 5.43 -19.16
C GLU A 75 9.69 6.15 -19.35
N GLU A 76 8.62 5.59 -18.84
CA GLU A 76 7.24 6.11 -18.94
C GLU A 76 6.90 7.10 -17.82
N LYS A 77 7.82 8.02 -17.51
CA LYS A 77 7.64 8.99 -16.43
C LYS A 77 6.51 9.98 -16.72
N LEU A 78 5.59 10.12 -15.78
CA LEU A 78 4.55 11.13 -15.84
C LEU A 78 5.03 12.40 -15.12
N LEU A 79 4.95 13.56 -15.78
CA LEU A 79 5.33 14.87 -15.24
C LEU A 79 6.78 14.92 -14.67
N GLY A 80 7.69 14.11 -15.21
CA GLY A 80 9.07 14.03 -14.72
C GLY A 80 9.23 13.35 -13.35
N LEU A 81 8.18 12.75 -12.81
CA LEU A 81 8.20 11.95 -11.59
C LEU A 81 8.74 10.54 -11.88
N ASP A 82 9.50 9.95 -10.97
CA ASP A 82 10.10 8.63 -11.21
C ASP A 82 9.10 7.49 -11.05
N THR A 83 8.06 7.70 -10.24
CA THR A 83 6.94 6.78 -10.13
C THR A 83 5.67 7.57 -9.83
N THR A 84 4.61 7.27 -10.55
CA THR A 84 3.27 7.77 -10.27
C THR A 84 2.31 6.59 -10.37
N GLY A 85 1.44 6.44 -9.39
CA GLY A 85 0.51 5.31 -9.36
C GLY A 85 -0.85 5.72 -8.84
N VAL A 86 -1.88 5.08 -9.38
CA VAL A 86 -3.25 5.14 -8.89
C VAL A 86 -3.74 3.71 -8.71
N THR A 87 -4.32 3.41 -7.57
CA THR A 87 -4.96 2.12 -7.29
C THR A 87 -6.36 2.37 -6.78
N MET A 88 -7.32 1.69 -7.35
CA MET A 88 -8.71 1.71 -6.90
C MET A 88 -9.08 0.33 -6.37
N ARG A 89 -9.89 0.30 -5.31
CA ARG A 89 -10.42 -0.94 -4.72
C ARG A 89 -11.89 -0.76 -4.42
N TYR A 90 -12.63 -1.84 -4.61
CA TYR A 90 -14.04 -1.92 -4.27
C TYR A 90 -14.36 -3.27 -3.61
N ASP A 91 -14.94 -3.21 -2.42
CA ASP A 91 -15.44 -4.37 -1.68
C ASP A 91 -16.96 -4.32 -1.65
N PRO A 92 -17.65 -5.11 -2.48
CA PRO A 92 -19.11 -5.09 -2.56
C PRO A 92 -19.79 -5.62 -1.30
N ALA A 93 -19.14 -6.49 -0.54
CA ALA A 93 -19.72 -7.06 0.69
C ALA A 93 -19.80 -6.04 1.84
N HIS A 94 -18.92 -5.05 1.84
CA HIS A 94 -18.88 -3.99 2.83
C HIS A 94 -19.24 -2.62 2.25
N GLU A 95 -19.64 -2.58 0.97
CA GLU A 95 -19.90 -1.35 0.23
C GLU A 95 -18.78 -0.30 0.42
N PHE A 96 -17.56 -0.79 0.44
CA PHE A 96 -16.36 0.01 0.68
C PHE A 96 -15.61 0.22 -0.63
N SER A 97 -15.26 1.47 -0.90
CA SER A 97 -14.36 1.82 -2.00
C SER A 97 -13.18 2.63 -1.50
N SER A 98 -12.03 2.47 -2.14
CA SER A 98 -10.87 3.31 -1.89
C SER A 98 -10.13 3.63 -3.18
N MET A 99 -9.49 4.80 -3.20
CA MET A 99 -8.58 5.23 -4.23
C MET A 99 -7.28 5.72 -3.58
N ASP A 100 -6.20 5.06 -3.92
CA ASP A 100 -4.86 5.42 -3.50
C ASP A 100 -4.11 6.06 -4.68
N MET A 101 -3.58 7.24 -4.49
CA MET A 101 -2.74 7.95 -5.45
C MET A 101 -1.36 8.18 -4.84
N SER A 102 -0.31 7.98 -5.61
CA SER A 102 1.05 8.25 -5.14
C SER A 102 1.94 8.81 -6.23
N ALA A 103 2.82 9.71 -5.83
CA ALA A 103 3.84 10.30 -6.67
C ALA A 103 5.18 10.25 -5.95
N ARG A 104 6.25 9.93 -6.67
CA ARG A 104 7.60 9.85 -6.13
C ARG A 104 8.61 10.47 -7.10
N LYS A 105 9.51 11.27 -6.54
CA LYS A 105 10.68 11.81 -7.23
C LYS A 105 11.94 11.42 -6.46
N VAL A 106 12.95 10.93 -7.19
CA VAL A 106 14.28 10.64 -6.63
C VAL A 106 15.29 11.59 -7.26
N ILE A 107 15.95 12.35 -6.42
CA ILE A 107 16.97 13.32 -6.82
C ILE A 107 18.32 12.80 -6.32
N ARG A 108 19.27 12.62 -7.22
CA ARG A 108 20.65 12.33 -6.84
C ARG A 108 21.34 13.65 -6.50
N LEU A 109 21.59 13.87 -5.22
CA LEU A 109 22.29 15.07 -4.77
C LEU A 109 23.80 14.95 -5.03
N THR A 110 24.35 13.75 -4.79
CA THR A 110 25.73 13.36 -5.11
C THR A 110 25.76 11.88 -5.46
N GLU A 111 26.92 11.32 -5.81
CA GLU A 111 27.09 9.88 -6.02
C GLU A 111 26.72 9.06 -4.74
N ALA A 112 26.96 9.65 -3.58
CA ALA A 112 26.74 9.01 -2.29
C ALA A 112 25.37 9.32 -1.66
N LEU A 113 24.65 10.34 -2.12
CA LEU A 113 23.42 10.84 -1.49
C LEU A 113 22.26 10.88 -2.47
N LYS A 114 21.11 10.33 -2.06
CA LYS A 114 19.85 10.37 -2.78
C LYS A 114 18.76 10.94 -1.89
N LEU A 115 18.02 11.90 -2.41
CA LEU A 115 16.81 12.44 -1.80
C LEU A 115 15.60 11.86 -2.53
N SER A 116 14.67 11.27 -1.80
CA SER A 116 13.39 10.83 -2.34
C SER A 116 12.27 11.67 -1.73
N VAL A 117 11.46 12.25 -2.57
CA VAL A 117 10.23 12.96 -2.19
C VAL A 117 9.05 12.08 -2.60
N ARG A 118 8.13 11.84 -1.69
CA ARG A 118 6.91 11.09 -1.98
C ARG A 118 5.70 11.82 -1.43
N ASP A 119 4.66 11.86 -2.24
CA ASP A 119 3.33 12.35 -1.89
C ASP A 119 2.33 11.22 -2.13
N ALA A 120 1.44 10.99 -1.17
CA ALA A 120 0.44 9.93 -1.26
C ALA A 120 -0.89 10.43 -0.69
N TYR A 121 -1.96 10.11 -1.41
CA TYR A 121 -3.33 10.44 -1.07
C TYR A 121 -4.17 9.16 -1.09
N THR A 122 -4.95 8.95 -0.05
CA THR A 122 -5.95 7.88 0.01
C THR A 122 -7.31 8.51 0.24
N PHE A 123 -8.25 8.16 -0.61
CA PHE A 123 -9.67 8.47 -0.45
C PHE A 123 -10.39 7.16 -0.18
N HIS A 124 -11.34 7.18 0.73
CA HIS A 124 -12.19 6.03 0.99
C HIS A 124 -13.63 6.48 1.20
N SER A 125 -14.54 5.62 0.79
CA SER A 125 -15.97 5.80 0.97
C SER A 125 -16.55 4.49 1.46
N ARG A 126 -17.43 4.57 2.45
CA ARG A 126 -18.15 3.43 3.01
C ARG A 126 -19.62 3.80 3.11
N SER A 127 -20.49 2.94 2.59
CA SER A 127 -21.90 3.00 2.87
C SER A 127 -22.17 2.46 4.27
N LEU A 128 -22.86 3.22 5.09
CA LEU A 128 -23.31 2.76 6.40
C LEU A 128 -24.64 2.04 6.21
N ALA A 129 -24.63 0.72 6.29
CA ALA A 129 -25.79 -0.16 6.13
C ALA A 129 -26.81 0.00 7.29
N SER A 130 -27.27 1.21 7.53
CA SER A 130 -28.22 1.52 8.61
C SER A 130 -29.61 1.92 8.07
N GLY A 131 -30.02 1.42 6.89
CA GLY A 131 -31.37 1.65 6.37
C GLY A 131 -31.76 3.10 6.08
N ARG A 132 -30.84 4.05 6.25
CA ARG A 132 -30.98 5.44 5.83
C ARG A 132 -30.06 5.65 4.63
N PHE A 133 -30.66 5.95 3.51
CA PHE A 133 -30.01 6.14 2.20
C PHE A 133 -28.98 7.29 2.15
N ASP A 134 -28.76 8.04 3.25
CA ASP A 134 -28.00 9.29 3.27
C ASP A 134 -26.68 9.26 4.07
N ALA A 135 -26.28 8.12 4.64
CA ALA A 135 -25.07 8.08 5.47
C ALA A 135 -23.90 7.42 4.73
N GLN A 136 -23.31 8.14 3.80
CA GLN A 136 -22.03 7.77 3.20
C GLN A 136 -20.89 8.40 4.00
N GLU A 137 -20.05 7.58 4.62
CA GLU A 137 -18.83 8.07 5.24
C GLU A 137 -17.74 8.19 4.18
N VAL A 138 -17.37 9.42 3.87
CA VAL A 138 -16.24 9.72 2.99
C VAL A 138 -15.08 10.18 3.84
N GLY A 139 -13.95 9.49 3.75
CA GLY A 139 -12.72 9.86 4.41
C GLY A 139 -11.58 10.08 3.42
N TRP A 140 -10.57 10.81 3.85
CA TRP A 140 -9.33 10.96 3.13
C TRP A 140 -8.16 11.01 4.10
N ASN A 141 -7.01 10.58 3.62
CA ASN A 141 -5.74 10.84 4.28
C ASN A 141 -4.69 11.25 3.24
N THR A 142 -3.70 11.99 3.68
CA THR A 142 -2.53 12.32 2.87
C THR A 142 -1.26 12.13 3.67
N THR A 143 -0.21 11.67 3.01
CA THR A 143 1.12 11.49 3.58
C THR A 143 2.13 12.10 2.65
N LYS A 144 2.93 13.03 3.17
CA LYS A 144 4.08 13.63 2.50
C LYS A 144 5.34 13.14 3.18
N SER A 145 6.32 12.69 2.43
CA SER A 145 7.56 12.19 3.02
C SER A 145 8.80 12.59 2.21
N LEU A 146 9.87 12.82 2.95
CA LEU A 146 11.22 13.05 2.46
C LEU A 146 12.11 11.95 3.02
N GLU A 147 12.90 11.32 2.16
CA GLU A 147 13.91 10.33 2.57
C GLU A 147 15.26 10.71 1.99
N LEU A 148 16.23 10.92 2.86
CA LEU A 148 17.63 11.07 2.50
C LEU A 148 18.36 9.74 2.75
N SER A 149 18.93 9.16 1.72
CA SER A 149 19.64 7.90 1.83
C SER A 149 21.08 8.01 1.35
N THR A 150 21.98 7.34 2.09
CA THR A 150 23.38 7.22 1.69
C THR A 150 23.62 5.88 1.00
N THR A 151 24.35 5.89 -0.12
CA THR A 151 24.66 4.65 -0.86
C THR A 151 25.75 3.83 -0.17
N ARG A 152 26.71 4.47 0.48
CA ARG A 152 27.85 3.82 1.12
C ARG A 152 27.47 3.08 2.39
N THR A 153 26.82 3.75 3.32
CA THR A 153 26.42 3.18 4.61
C THR A 153 25.00 2.59 4.59
N ARG A 154 24.23 2.88 3.55
CA ARG A 154 22.81 2.54 3.43
C ARG A 154 21.94 3.12 4.55
N THR A 155 22.44 4.16 5.21
CA THR A 155 21.70 4.89 6.23
C THR A 155 20.55 5.63 5.55
N ARG A 156 19.38 5.64 6.19
CA ARG A 156 18.19 6.36 5.74
C ARG A 156 17.72 7.27 6.85
N PHE A 157 17.50 8.52 6.50
CA PHE A 157 16.80 9.51 7.31
C PHE A 157 15.48 9.80 6.63
N ALA A 158 14.38 9.67 7.33
CA ALA A 158 13.08 9.95 6.77
C ALA A 158 12.30 10.90 7.68
N ALA A 159 11.70 11.91 7.06
CA ALA A 159 10.70 12.76 7.66
C ALA A 159 9.37 12.53 6.93
N ALA A 160 8.29 12.37 7.68
CA ALA A 160 6.97 12.19 7.12
C ALA A 160 5.96 13.01 7.90
N MET A 161 4.98 13.52 7.17
CA MET A 161 3.83 14.21 7.74
C MET A 161 2.57 13.56 7.19
N ASN A 162 1.61 13.31 8.03
CA ASN A 162 0.31 12.80 7.61
C ASN A 162 -0.83 13.58 8.26
N THR A 163 -1.93 13.69 7.53
CA THR A 163 -3.19 14.22 8.03
C THR A 163 -4.37 13.48 7.40
N SER A 164 -5.53 13.58 7.99
CA SER A 164 -6.75 12.92 7.52
C SER A 164 -7.96 13.80 7.79
N LYS A 165 -9.11 13.43 7.25
CA LYS A 165 -10.39 14.14 7.45
C LYS A 165 -10.73 14.42 8.92
N HIS A 166 -10.33 13.51 9.82
CA HIS A 166 -10.66 13.59 11.25
C HIS A 166 -9.48 14.05 12.12
N ALA A 167 -8.38 14.48 11.48
CA ALA A 167 -7.23 14.99 12.20
C ALA A 167 -7.24 16.52 12.17
N ASP A 168 -7.23 17.14 13.34
CA ASP A 168 -7.18 18.61 13.44
C ASP A 168 -5.84 19.18 12.99
N ASN A 169 -4.78 18.36 13.07
CA ASN A 169 -3.42 18.75 12.75
C ASN A 169 -2.66 17.71 11.93
N TRP A 170 -1.60 18.16 11.27
CA TRP A 170 -0.62 17.30 10.67
C TRP A 170 0.18 16.56 11.75
N ARG A 171 0.31 15.25 11.62
CA ARG A 171 1.16 14.43 12.48
C ARG A 171 2.52 14.25 11.84
N ALA A 172 3.56 14.67 12.53
CA ALA A 172 4.93 14.61 12.07
C ALA A 172 5.66 13.41 12.66
N ARG A 173 6.49 12.79 11.84
CA ARG A 173 7.36 11.67 12.22
C ARG A 173 8.74 11.90 11.63
N PHE A 174 9.75 11.67 12.43
CA PHE A 174 11.13 11.53 11.98
C PHE A 174 11.64 10.12 12.28
N SER A 175 12.43 9.54 11.38
CA SER A 175 13.03 8.24 11.61
C SER A 175 14.41 8.13 10.97
N VAL A 176 15.23 7.30 11.59
CA VAL A 176 16.55 6.94 11.10
C VAL A 176 16.64 5.42 11.05
N GLU A 177 17.20 4.89 9.99
CA GLU A 177 17.48 3.47 9.82
C GLU A 177 18.92 3.28 9.41
N GLN A 178 19.65 2.42 10.14
CA GLN A 178 21.04 2.09 9.90
C GLN A 178 21.22 0.57 9.82
N PRO A 179 21.52 0.01 8.65
CA PRO A 179 21.93 -1.39 8.55
C PRO A 179 23.39 -1.54 9.05
N LEU A 180 23.60 -2.50 9.93
CA LEU A 180 24.91 -2.92 10.41
C LEU A 180 25.26 -4.28 9.79
N GLY A 181 26.00 -4.22 8.69
CA GLY A 181 26.30 -5.40 7.90
C GLY A 181 25.08 -5.98 7.18
N LYS A 182 25.02 -7.31 7.05
CA LYS A 182 23.95 -8.02 6.32
C LYS A 182 22.80 -8.51 7.23
N ALA A 183 23.06 -8.62 8.52
CA ALA A 183 22.17 -9.31 9.45
C ALA A 183 21.45 -8.38 10.43
N ILE A 184 22.00 -7.23 10.75
CA ILE A 184 21.45 -6.34 11.77
C ILE A 184 20.95 -5.06 11.14
N ARG A 185 19.80 -4.58 11.60
CA ARG A 185 19.23 -3.29 11.24
C ARG A 185 18.79 -2.59 12.52
N LEU A 186 19.32 -1.40 12.73
CA LEU A 186 18.89 -0.50 13.79
C LEU A 186 17.92 0.52 13.23
N SER A 187 16.89 0.85 13.98
CA SER A 187 15.98 1.94 13.64
C SER A 187 15.59 2.72 14.88
N ALA A 188 15.50 4.02 14.71
CA ALA A 188 14.95 4.93 15.71
C ALA A 188 13.88 5.79 15.03
N ALA A 189 12.79 6.07 15.73
CA ALA A 189 11.74 6.93 15.23
C ALA A 189 11.17 7.79 16.38
N VAL A 190 10.81 9.01 16.05
CA VAL A 190 10.05 9.93 16.91
C VAL A 190 8.78 10.29 16.16
N THR A 191 7.64 10.19 16.83
CA THR A 191 6.32 10.51 16.28
C THR A 191 5.63 11.51 17.20
N GLY A 192 4.72 12.29 16.64
CA GLY A 192 4.02 13.33 17.41
C GLY A 192 4.91 14.53 17.68
N LEU A 193 5.80 14.89 16.76
CA LEU A 193 6.70 16.04 16.91
C LEU A 193 5.94 17.39 17.05
N GLU A 194 4.70 17.40 16.64
CA GLU A 194 3.76 18.53 16.78
C GLU A 194 3.06 18.58 18.14
N THR A 195 3.21 17.54 18.97
CA THR A 195 2.57 17.43 20.30
C THR A 195 3.54 17.78 21.43
N GLN A 196 3.01 18.02 22.63
CA GLN A 196 3.84 18.27 23.82
C GLN A 196 4.54 16.99 24.30
N ASP A 197 4.01 15.79 23.96
CA ASP A 197 4.53 14.51 24.38
C ASP A 197 4.90 13.62 23.17
N PRO A 198 6.04 13.89 22.51
CA PRO A 198 6.48 13.06 21.39
C PRO A 198 6.88 11.66 21.86
N THR A 199 6.48 10.66 21.08
CA THR A 199 6.80 9.26 21.39
C THR A 199 8.03 8.80 20.61
N SER A 200 9.03 8.29 21.35
CA SER A 200 10.25 7.72 20.78
C SER A 200 10.20 6.19 20.75
N ARG A 201 10.71 5.61 19.67
CA ARG A 201 10.80 4.15 19.50
C ARG A 201 12.17 3.78 18.97
N PHE A 202 12.82 2.82 19.63
CA PHE A 202 14.05 2.19 19.17
C PHE A 202 13.81 0.72 18.88
N GLN A 203 14.38 0.21 17.80
CA GLN A 203 14.25 -1.17 17.41
C GLN A 203 15.56 -1.68 16.80
N ALA A 204 16.01 -2.86 17.25
CA ALA A 204 17.04 -3.64 16.61
C ALA A 204 16.41 -4.91 16.01
N ARG A 205 16.65 -5.17 14.73
CA ARG A 205 16.19 -6.37 14.04
C ARG A 205 17.39 -7.17 13.60
N PHE A 206 17.40 -8.44 13.97
CA PHE A 206 18.35 -9.43 13.45
C PHE A 206 17.64 -10.35 12.46
N SER A 207 18.23 -10.55 11.28
CA SER A 207 17.72 -11.51 10.29
C SER A 207 18.88 -12.27 9.68
N ARG A 208 18.85 -13.60 9.76
CA ARG A 208 19.82 -14.49 9.12
C ARG A 208 19.04 -15.40 8.17
N ARG A 209 19.52 -15.49 6.91
CA ARG A 209 19.03 -16.53 5.98
C ARG A 209 19.98 -17.70 6.12
N TRP A 210 19.44 -18.85 6.39
CA TRP A 210 20.12 -20.14 6.42
C TRP A 210 20.18 -20.69 5.00
#